data_a54b9efd29ccc4962ad7bf4da90c5e6c
#
_entry.id   a54b9efd29ccc4962ad7bf4da90c5e6c
#
_cell.length_a   1.000
_cell.length_b   1.000
_cell.length_c   1.000
_cell.angle_alpha   90.00
_cell.angle_beta   90.00
_cell.angle_gamma   90.00
#
_symmetry.space_group_name_H-M   'P 1'
#
loop_
_entity.id
_entity.type
_entity.pdbx_description
1 polymer ?
#
loop_
_entity_poly.entity_id
_entity_poly.type
_entity_poly.pdbx_seq_one_letter_code
_entity_poly.pdbx_strand_id
1 'polypeptide(L)'
;MVLTTYGRSSGFCVDPIEKKPLNQFYPGTSVLSFGTAGCNLACKFCQNWDISKSRDLDRLQDAASPEMIAQAAVKLGCRSVAYTYNDPVIFAEYAMDIADACRARDVKNVAVTAGYVHPQARREFFARMDAANVDLKGFTEDFYFKLCGGHLQPVLDTLVYLVKETGVWTEITTLLIPGKNDSDAELEAESKWIMKNLGPDVPLHFSAFHPDWKMTEVEATPPATLNRARDIALRAGLRYVYTGNVHDEHGGSTFCPSCAEAVIVRDWYRIKAYRLDEQGACASCGAQLAGRYQKFGKPFGARRIPVRIAA
;
A
#
# COMPACT_ATOMS: atom_id res chain seq x y z
N MET A 1 6.64 -26.71 -11.19
CA MET A 1 5.36 -26.09 -10.74
C MET A 1 5.00 -25.05 -11.78
N VAL A 2 3.74 -24.91 -12.17
CA VAL A 2 3.30 -23.93 -13.18
C VAL A 2 2.33 -22.97 -12.52
N LEU A 3 2.55 -21.65 -12.69
CA LEU A 3 1.63 -20.62 -12.25
C LEU A 3 0.43 -20.57 -13.20
N THR A 4 -0.71 -21.10 -12.77
CA THR A 4 -1.92 -21.19 -13.60
C THR A 4 -2.60 -19.85 -13.86
N THR A 5 -2.29 -18.84 -13.07
CA THR A 5 -2.80 -17.45 -13.22
C THR A 5 -1.86 -16.56 -14.05
N TYR A 6 -0.75 -17.09 -14.57
CA TYR A 6 0.19 -16.32 -15.37
C TYR A 6 -0.49 -15.77 -16.64
N GLY A 7 -0.28 -14.48 -16.91
CA GLY A 7 -0.91 -13.80 -18.03
C GLY A 7 -2.40 -13.47 -17.84
N ARG A 8 -2.98 -13.70 -16.66
CA ARG A 8 -4.40 -13.49 -16.38
C ARG A 8 -4.62 -12.49 -15.25
N SER A 9 -5.71 -11.74 -15.33
CA SER A 9 -6.10 -10.74 -14.32
C SER A 9 -7.59 -10.79 -14.03
N SER A 10 -7.96 -10.40 -12.82
CA SER A 10 -9.34 -10.12 -12.40
C SER A 10 -9.86 -8.76 -12.88
N GLY A 11 -9.12 -8.07 -13.74
CA GLY A 11 -9.41 -6.76 -14.30
C GLY A 11 -8.31 -5.72 -14.01
N PHE A 12 -8.26 -4.71 -14.86
CA PHE A 12 -7.30 -3.61 -14.76
C PHE A 12 -8.02 -2.30 -14.44
N CYS A 13 -7.38 -1.48 -13.60
CA CYS A 13 -7.89 -0.15 -13.27
C CYS A 13 -6.75 0.86 -13.22
N VAL A 14 -7.01 2.10 -13.66
CA VAL A 14 -6.15 3.24 -13.34
C VAL A 14 -6.68 3.87 -12.05
N ASP A 15 -5.84 3.91 -11.05
CA ASP A 15 -6.14 4.45 -9.72
C ASP A 15 -5.19 5.63 -9.39
N PRO A 16 -5.54 6.52 -8.45
CA PRO A 16 -4.54 7.40 -7.83
C PRO A 16 -3.56 6.57 -6.97
N ILE A 17 -2.31 7.01 -6.92
CA ILE A 17 -1.28 6.31 -6.13
C ILE A 17 -1.63 6.29 -4.63
N GLU A 18 -2.29 7.31 -4.13
CA GLU A 18 -2.76 7.43 -2.75
C GLU A 18 -3.72 6.28 -2.36
N LYS A 19 -4.44 5.71 -3.32
CA LYS A 19 -5.30 4.53 -3.09
C LYS A 19 -4.52 3.24 -2.84
N LYS A 20 -3.22 3.25 -3.09
CA LYS A 20 -2.30 2.14 -2.77
C LYS A 20 -1.61 2.34 -1.42
N PRO A 21 -2.19 3.07 -0.51
CA PRO A 21 -1.67 3.85 0.61
C PRO A 21 -0.17 4.20 0.48
N LEU A 22 0.14 4.95 -0.59
CA LEU A 22 1.48 5.47 -0.87
C LEU A 22 1.40 6.99 -0.99
N ASN A 23 1.49 7.67 0.14
CA ASN A 23 1.34 9.11 0.23
C ASN A 23 2.63 9.89 -0.07
N GLN A 24 3.77 9.22 -0.03
CA GLN A 24 5.09 9.81 -0.24
C GLN A 24 5.88 9.14 -1.37
N PHE A 25 5.18 8.46 -2.28
CA PHE A 25 5.74 7.89 -3.50
C PHE A 25 5.07 8.50 -4.73
N TYR A 26 5.72 9.49 -5.34
CA TYR A 26 5.21 10.25 -6.48
C TYR A 26 3.75 10.73 -6.30
N PRO A 27 3.47 11.52 -5.26
CA PRO A 27 2.11 11.92 -4.91
C PRO A 27 1.34 12.55 -6.08
N GLY A 28 0.06 12.21 -6.20
CA GLY A 28 -0.84 12.72 -7.24
C GLY A 28 -0.71 12.04 -8.60
N THR A 29 0.15 11.04 -8.74
CA THR A 29 0.29 10.28 -10.00
C THR A 29 -0.74 9.17 -10.12
N SER A 30 -0.95 8.71 -11.36
CA SER A 30 -1.77 7.53 -11.65
C SER A 30 -0.95 6.25 -11.60
N VAL A 31 -1.62 5.16 -11.24
CA VAL A 31 -1.05 3.82 -11.19
C VAL A 31 -1.98 2.82 -11.89
N LEU A 32 -1.45 2.00 -12.78
CA LEU A 32 -2.19 0.89 -13.39
C LEU A 32 -2.18 -0.28 -12.41
N SER A 33 -3.36 -0.68 -11.94
CA SER A 33 -3.55 -1.64 -10.85
C SER A 33 -4.22 -2.90 -11.32
N PHE A 34 -3.74 -4.05 -10.88
CA PHE A 34 -4.39 -5.33 -11.13
C PHE A 34 -4.03 -6.37 -10.06
N GLY A 35 -4.79 -7.45 -10.04
CA GLY A 35 -4.55 -8.65 -9.26
C GLY A 35 -4.96 -9.89 -10.02
N THR A 36 -4.74 -11.05 -9.40
CA THR A 36 -5.14 -12.36 -9.92
C THR A 36 -6.14 -13.03 -8.98
N ALA A 37 -6.29 -14.34 -8.99
CA ALA A 37 -7.14 -15.08 -8.06
C ALA A 37 -6.31 -15.76 -6.97
N GLY A 38 -6.85 -15.82 -5.74
CA GLY A 38 -6.22 -16.44 -4.58
C GLY A 38 -5.42 -15.46 -3.71
N CYS A 39 -4.98 -15.93 -2.55
CA CYS A 39 -4.12 -15.22 -1.61
C CYS A 39 -3.43 -16.21 -0.68
N ASN A 40 -2.25 -15.89 -0.17
CA ASN A 40 -1.51 -16.73 0.77
C ASN A 40 -1.93 -16.56 2.24
N LEU A 41 -2.82 -15.59 2.54
CA LEU A 41 -3.46 -15.43 3.84
C LEU A 41 -4.97 -15.69 3.77
N ALA A 42 -5.56 -16.03 4.92
CA ALA A 42 -6.97 -16.37 5.07
C ALA A 42 -7.78 -15.32 5.85
N CYS A 43 -7.40 -14.04 5.77
CA CYS A 43 -7.99 -12.97 6.57
C CYS A 43 -9.51 -13.00 6.56
N LYS A 44 -10.14 -13.04 7.76
CA LYS A 44 -11.60 -13.10 7.91
C LYS A 44 -12.30 -11.78 7.57
N PHE A 45 -11.55 -10.69 7.58
CA PHE A 45 -11.97 -9.31 7.28
C PHE A 45 -11.56 -8.84 5.88
N CYS A 46 -11.36 -9.76 4.93
CA CYS A 46 -10.85 -9.44 3.60
C CYS A 46 -11.87 -8.63 2.79
N GLN A 47 -11.50 -7.41 2.41
CA GLN A 47 -12.33 -6.52 1.59
C GLN A 47 -12.28 -6.84 0.08
N ASN A 48 -11.36 -7.72 -0.33
CA ASN A 48 -11.24 -8.23 -1.71
C ASN A 48 -11.47 -9.76 -1.73
N TRP A 49 -12.39 -10.25 -0.90
CA TRP A 49 -12.60 -11.70 -0.74
C TRP A 49 -13.08 -12.39 -2.02
N ASP A 50 -13.79 -11.67 -2.87
CA ASP A 50 -14.33 -12.15 -4.16
C ASP A 50 -13.23 -12.66 -5.10
N ILE A 51 -12.06 -12.02 -5.09
CA ILE A 51 -10.88 -12.45 -5.85
C ILE A 51 -9.86 -13.19 -5.00
N SER A 52 -9.58 -12.72 -3.78
CA SER A 52 -8.55 -13.29 -2.91
C SER A 52 -8.90 -14.69 -2.38
N LYS A 53 -10.18 -15.05 -2.33
CA LYS A 53 -10.68 -16.37 -1.93
C LYS A 53 -11.16 -17.21 -3.10
N SER A 54 -11.17 -16.65 -4.31
CA SER A 54 -11.50 -17.41 -5.51
C SER A 54 -10.42 -18.44 -5.82
N ARG A 55 -10.86 -19.64 -6.16
CA ARG A 55 -10.07 -20.68 -6.80
C ARG A 55 -10.50 -20.90 -8.25
N ASP A 56 -11.44 -20.10 -8.70
CA ASP A 56 -12.09 -20.21 -9.99
C ASP A 56 -11.35 -19.38 -11.02
N LEU A 57 -10.73 -20.04 -12.00
CA LEU A 57 -10.00 -19.39 -13.09
C LEU A 57 -10.93 -18.64 -14.04
N ASP A 58 -12.22 -18.95 -14.03
CA ASP A 58 -13.22 -18.30 -14.89
C ASP A 58 -13.46 -16.82 -14.49
N ARG A 59 -13.07 -16.44 -13.28
CA ARG A 59 -13.06 -15.02 -12.85
C ARG A 59 -11.90 -14.20 -13.40
N LEU A 60 -10.89 -14.86 -13.99
CA LEU A 60 -9.74 -14.21 -14.63
C LEU A 60 -10.06 -13.97 -16.11
N GLN A 61 -10.92 -13.00 -16.37
CA GLN A 61 -11.48 -12.73 -17.71
C GLN A 61 -10.55 -11.93 -18.60
N ASP A 62 -9.60 -11.16 -18.02
CA ASP A 62 -8.66 -10.34 -18.76
C ASP A 62 -7.31 -11.07 -18.88
N ALA A 63 -6.79 -11.11 -20.11
CA ALA A 63 -5.47 -11.67 -20.40
C ALA A 63 -4.54 -10.57 -20.91
N ALA A 64 -3.31 -10.50 -20.40
CA ALA A 64 -2.30 -9.59 -20.90
C ALA A 64 -0.89 -10.15 -20.65
N SER A 65 0.00 -10.03 -21.65
CA SER A 65 1.42 -10.32 -21.44
C SER A 65 2.09 -9.23 -20.58
N PRO A 66 3.27 -9.50 -20.01
CA PRO A 66 4.06 -8.49 -19.33
C PRO A 66 4.26 -7.22 -20.14
N GLU A 67 4.60 -7.35 -21.42
CA GLU A 67 4.83 -6.23 -22.35
C GLU A 67 3.56 -5.43 -22.61
N MET A 68 2.40 -6.09 -22.74
CA MET A 68 1.12 -5.41 -22.94
C MET A 68 0.75 -4.54 -21.74
N ILE A 69 1.00 -5.02 -20.51
CA ILE A 69 0.75 -4.25 -19.30
C ILE A 69 1.67 -3.03 -19.23
N ALA A 70 2.96 -3.22 -19.48
CA ALA A 70 3.93 -2.13 -19.47
C ALA A 70 3.63 -1.08 -20.56
N GLN A 71 3.25 -1.49 -21.77
CA GLN A 71 2.81 -0.60 -22.85
C GLN A 71 1.51 0.15 -22.49
N ALA A 72 0.54 -0.55 -21.88
CA ALA A 72 -0.71 0.05 -21.43
C ALA A 72 -0.44 1.12 -20.35
N ALA A 73 0.45 0.87 -19.39
CA ALA A 73 0.84 1.85 -18.39
C ALA A 73 1.40 3.14 -19.03
N VAL A 74 2.31 3.00 -20.01
CA VAL A 74 2.85 4.16 -20.78
C VAL A 74 1.74 4.89 -21.53
N LYS A 75 0.91 4.17 -22.29
CA LYS A 75 -0.18 4.73 -23.10
C LYS A 75 -1.22 5.48 -22.25
N LEU A 76 -1.49 4.99 -21.03
CA LEU A 76 -2.42 5.59 -20.09
C LEU A 76 -1.79 6.69 -19.23
N GLY A 77 -0.50 6.98 -19.42
CA GLY A 77 0.23 7.99 -18.64
C GLY A 77 0.41 7.61 -17.16
N CYS A 78 0.39 6.31 -16.83
CA CYS A 78 0.62 5.85 -15.47
C CYS A 78 2.10 5.91 -15.11
N ARG A 79 2.42 6.53 -13.96
CA ARG A 79 3.79 6.58 -13.45
C ARG A 79 4.27 5.20 -12.99
N SER A 80 3.33 4.36 -12.55
CA SER A 80 3.63 3.04 -11.99
C SER A 80 2.60 1.98 -12.35
N VAL A 81 2.98 0.71 -12.15
CA VAL A 81 2.10 -0.46 -12.11
C VAL A 81 2.05 -0.96 -10.67
N ALA A 82 0.84 -1.27 -10.16
CA ALA A 82 0.64 -1.84 -8.84
C ALA A 82 0.11 -3.27 -8.92
N TYR A 83 0.84 -4.17 -8.28
CA TYR A 83 0.49 -5.55 -8.01
C TYR A 83 -0.30 -5.56 -6.69
N THR A 84 -1.63 -5.76 -6.76
CA THR A 84 -2.54 -5.42 -5.64
C THR A 84 -3.83 -6.25 -5.63
N TYR A 85 -4.76 -5.92 -4.74
CA TYR A 85 -6.06 -6.52 -4.47
C TYR A 85 -5.98 -7.87 -3.75
N ASN A 86 -5.23 -8.82 -4.25
CA ASN A 86 -4.74 -10.00 -3.53
C ASN A 86 -3.23 -9.88 -3.33
N ASP A 87 -2.63 -10.79 -2.57
CA ASP A 87 -1.19 -10.69 -2.34
C ASP A 87 -0.39 -11.02 -3.61
N PRO A 88 0.48 -10.12 -4.09
CA PRO A 88 1.25 -10.36 -5.32
C PRO A 88 2.28 -11.49 -5.21
N VAL A 89 2.63 -11.92 -4.01
CA VAL A 89 3.56 -13.04 -3.79
C VAL A 89 3.04 -14.34 -4.39
N ILE A 90 1.71 -14.52 -4.48
CA ILE A 90 1.13 -15.75 -5.07
C ILE A 90 1.23 -15.79 -6.60
N PHE A 91 1.53 -14.68 -7.25
CA PHE A 91 1.79 -14.58 -8.69
C PHE A 91 3.13 -13.90 -8.98
N ALA A 92 4.12 -14.16 -8.11
CA ALA A 92 5.40 -13.45 -8.11
C ALA A 92 6.12 -13.53 -9.46
N GLU A 93 6.13 -14.68 -10.13
CA GLU A 93 6.79 -14.86 -11.44
C GLU A 93 6.18 -13.91 -12.48
N TYR A 94 4.87 -13.83 -12.56
CA TYR A 94 4.19 -12.91 -13.47
C TYR A 94 4.44 -11.44 -13.11
N ALA A 95 4.39 -11.12 -11.82
CA ALA A 95 4.68 -9.76 -11.34
C ALA A 95 6.13 -9.35 -11.62
N MET A 96 7.10 -10.25 -11.49
CA MET A 96 8.51 -9.99 -11.76
C MET A 96 8.77 -9.76 -13.25
N ASP A 97 8.18 -10.56 -14.13
CA ASP A 97 8.31 -10.38 -15.59
C ASP A 97 7.69 -9.05 -16.05
N ILE A 98 6.53 -8.67 -15.48
CA ILE A 98 5.93 -7.36 -15.73
C ILE A 98 6.82 -6.23 -15.22
N ALA A 99 7.42 -6.41 -14.04
CA ALA A 99 8.31 -5.40 -13.47
C ALA A 99 9.53 -5.15 -14.34
N ASP A 100 10.11 -6.19 -14.92
CA ASP A 100 11.23 -6.08 -15.86
C ASP A 100 10.79 -5.36 -17.15
N ALA A 101 9.60 -5.68 -17.70
CA ALA A 101 9.03 -4.98 -18.86
C ALA A 101 8.70 -3.50 -18.57
N CYS A 102 8.21 -3.19 -17.37
CA CYS A 102 7.94 -1.83 -16.90
C CYS A 102 9.23 -1.01 -16.74
N ARG A 103 10.25 -1.60 -16.11
CA ARG A 103 11.55 -0.96 -15.91
C ARG A 103 12.21 -0.56 -17.23
N ALA A 104 12.09 -1.39 -18.26
CA ALA A 104 12.57 -1.08 -19.61
C ALA A 104 11.88 0.14 -20.25
N ARG A 105 10.78 0.65 -19.65
CA ARG A 105 9.98 1.79 -20.13
C ARG A 105 9.89 2.94 -19.12
N ASP A 106 10.74 2.96 -18.10
CA ASP A 106 10.71 3.90 -16.96
C ASP A 106 9.36 3.95 -16.23
N VAL A 107 8.61 2.86 -16.22
CA VAL A 107 7.40 2.70 -15.39
C VAL A 107 7.81 2.05 -14.07
N LYS A 108 7.40 2.64 -12.94
CA LYS A 108 7.74 2.17 -11.60
C LYS A 108 6.86 0.99 -11.18
N ASN A 109 7.39 0.16 -10.28
CA ASN A 109 6.75 -1.05 -9.80
C ASN A 109 6.40 -0.95 -8.33
N VAL A 110 5.14 -1.20 -8.01
CA VAL A 110 4.58 -1.03 -6.67
C VAL A 110 3.96 -2.34 -6.20
N ALA A 111 4.40 -2.86 -5.06
CA ALA A 111 3.76 -3.98 -4.39
C ALA A 111 2.81 -3.47 -3.29
N VAL A 112 1.54 -3.92 -3.32
CA VAL A 112 0.62 -3.80 -2.18
C VAL A 112 0.42 -5.20 -1.64
N THR A 113 1.02 -5.49 -0.50
CA THR A 113 1.24 -6.85 -0.02
C THR A 113 1.04 -6.98 1.49
N ALA A 114 0.72 -8.18 1.96
CA ALA A 114 0.77 -8.49 3.38
C ALA A 114 2.21 -8.70 3.90
N GLY A 115 3.21 -8.72 3.04
CA GLY A 115 4.60 -8.97 3.43
C GLY A 115 4.86 -10.38 3.99
N TYR A 116 3.89 -11.28 3.86
CA TYR A 116 3.98 -12.66 4.37
C TYR A 116 4.63 -13.56 3.32
N VAL A 117 5.96 -13.57 3.30
CA VAL A 117 6.76 -14.20 2.25
C VAL A 117 8.03 -14.82 2.81
N HIS A 118 8.43 -15.97 2.26
CA HIS A 118 9.67 -16.65 2.61
C HIS A 118 10.90 -15.81 2.25
N PRO A 119 11.98 -15.79 3.06
CA PRO A 119 13.15 -14.93 2.85
C PRO A 119 13.79 -15.02 1.46
N GLN A 120 13.84 -16.20 0.84
CA GLN A 120 14.38 -16.35 -0.51
C GLN A 120 13.51 -15.65 -1.56
N ALA A 121 12.21 -15.97 -1.60
CA ALA A 121 11.27 -15.37 -2.54
C ALA A 121 11.13 -13.85 -2.32
N ARG A 122 11.23 -13.39 -1.06
CA ARG A 122 11.25 -11.98 -0.69
C ARG A 122 12.36 -11.21 -1.40
N ARG A 123 13.57 -11.74 -1.43
CA ARG A 123 14.73 -11.10 -2.08
C ARG A 123 14.52 -10.98 -3.59
N GLU A 124 14.09 -12.04 -4.23
CA GLU A 124 13.87 -12.06 -5.68
C GLU A 124 12.74 -11.11 -6.12
N PHE A 125 11.63 -11.13 -5.39
CA PHE A 125 10.45 -10.31 -5.68
C PHE A 125 10.73 -8.81 -5.47
N PHE A 126 11.21 -8.42 -4.29
CA PHE A 126 11.41 -6.99 -3.98
C PHE A 126 12.61 -6.37 -4.68
N ALA A 127 13.57 -7.14 -5.21
CA ALA A 127 14.62 -6.60 -6.07
C ALA A 127 14.09 -5.92 -7.35
N ARG A 128 12.83 -6.18 -7.71
CA ARG A 128 12.17 -5.61 -8.88
C ARG A 128 11.16 -4.51 -8.54
N MET A 129 10.93 -4.24 -7.27
CA MET A 129 9.98 -3.22 -6.81
C MET A 129 10.68 -1.89 -6.54
N ASP A 130 10.01 -0.79 -6.85
CA ASP A 130 10.43 0.58 -6.51
C ASP A 130 9.80 1.06 -5.20
N ALA A 131 8.57 0.58 -4.91
CA ALA A 131 7.88 0.85 -3.65
C ALA A 131 7.04 -0.35 -3.19
N ALA A 132 6.76 -0.37 -1.90
CA ALA A 132 5.82 -1.30 -1.29
C ALA A 132 4.94 -0.59 -0.26
N ASN A 133 3.63 -0.87 -0.31
CA ASN A 133 2.77 -0.71 0.86
C ASN A 133 2.61 -2.09 1.50
N VAL A 134 2.99 -2.20 2.77
CA VAL A 134 2.93 -3.46 3.52
C VAL A 134 1.81 -3.39 4.54
N ASP A 135 0.85 -4.29 4.42
CA ASP A 135 -0.22 -4.44 5.40
C ASP A 135 0.30 -5.12 6.68
N LEU A 136 0.61 -4.34 7.72
CA LEU A 136 0.81 -4.83 9.07
C LEU A 136 -0.57 -4.94 9.73
N LYS A 137 -1.21 -6.10 9.62
CA LYS A 137 -2.65 -6.27 9.87
C LYS A 137 -3.07 -6.18 11.34
N GLY A 138 -2.13 -6.30 12.27
CA GLY A 138 -2.24 -6.20 13.70
C GLY A 138 -0.90 -6.46 14.34
N PHE A 139 -0.77 -6.24 15.66
CA PHE A 139 0.53 -6.33 16.33
C PHE A 139 0.56 -7.41 17.43
N THR A 140 -0.27 -8.46 17.26
CA THR A 140 -0.25 -9.65 18.13
C THR A 140 -0.22 -10.93 17.31
N GLU A 141 0.46 -11.95 17.81
CA GLU A 141 0.48 -13.28 17.20
C GLU A 141 -0.92 -13.90 17.17
N ASP A 142 -1.72 -13.65 18.21
CA ASP A 142 -3.09 -14.14 18.33
C ASP A 142 -3.99 -13.60 17.20
N PHE A 143 -3.86 -12.30 16.87
CA PHE A 143 -4.56 -11.68 15.76
C PHE A 143 -4.18 -12.34 14.43
N TYR A 144 -2.88 -12.48 14.18
CA TYR A 144 -2.40 -13.10 12.94
C TYR A 144 -2.86 -14.55 12.81
N PHE A 145 -2.72 -15.34 13.86
CA PHE A 145 -3.11 -16.74 13.83
C PHE A 145 -4.62 -16.93 13.66
N LYS A 146 -5.44 -16.24 14.45
CA LYS A 146 -6.90 -16.43 14.48
C LYS A 146 -7.66 -15.74 13.35
N LEU A 147 -7.19 -14.56 12.93
CA LEU A 147 -7.92 -13.71 11.97
C LEU A 147 -7.28 -13.66 10.59
N CYS A 148 -5.96 -13.79 10.48
CA CYS A 148 -5.26 -13.76 9.20
C CYS A 148 -4.89 -15.16 8.68
N GLY A 149 -4.79 -16.18 9.55
CA GLY A 149 -4.35 -17.52 9.19
C GLY A 149 -2.85 -17.59 8.89
N GLY A 150 -2.05 -16.80 9.59
CA GLY A 150 -0.60 -16.70 9.45
C GLY A 150 0.08 -16.30 10.77
N HIS A 151 1.29 -15.78 10.69
CA HIS A 151 2.13 -15.40 11.81
C HIS A 151 2.65 -13.96 11.66
N LEU A 152 2.84 -13.25 12.76
CA LEU A 152 3.31 -11.86 12.78
C LEU A 152 4.77 -11.73 12.34
N GLN A 153 5.65 -12.57 12.88
CA GLN A 153 7.10 -12.41 12.72
C GLN A 153 7.57 -12.35 11.26
N PRO A 154 7.09 -13.19 10.30
CA PRO A 154 7.49 -13.08 8.89
C PRO A 154 7.20 -11.73 8.24
N VAL A 155 6.14 -11.04 8.68
CA VAL A 155 5.79 -9.69 8.20
C VAL A 155 6.75 -8.66 8.77
N LEU A 156 7.07 -8.75 10.06
CA LEU A 156 8.06 -7.89 10.71
C LEU A 156 9.45 -8.04 10.06
N ASP A 157 9.87 -9.27 9.77
CA ASP A 157 11.13 -9.55 9.08
C ASP A 157 11.15 -8.96 7.66
N THR A 158 10.00 -8.96 6.98
CA THR A 158 9.88 -8.33 5.65
C THR A 158 10.00 -6.82 5.72
N LEU A 159 9.37 -6.19 6.71
CA LEU A 159 9.48 -4.74 6.94
C LEU A 159 10.92 -4.32 7.24
N VAL A 160 11.61 -5.05 8.12
CA VAL A 160 13.03 -4.80 8.45
C VAL A 160 13.88 -4.93 7.20
N TYR A 161 13.72 -6.01 6.43
CA TYR A 161 14.45 -6.23 5.18
C TYR A 161 14.24 -5.08 4.19
N LEU A 162 12.99 -4.69 3.93
CA LEU A 162 12.67 -3.62 2.98
C LEU A 162 13.33 -2.29 3.36
N VAL A 163 13.22 -1.90 4.61
CA VAL A 163 13.68 -0.58 5.08
C VAL A 163 15.20 -0.54 5.30
N LYS A 164 15.82 -1.65 5.75
CA LYS A 164 17.25 -1.66 6.13
C LYS A 164 18.18 -2.21 5.07
N GLU A 165 17.70 -3.10 4.20
CA GLU A 165 18.55 -3.83 3.28
C GLU A 165 18.26 -3.51 1.81
N THR A 166 17.19 -2.71 1.51
CA THR A 166 16.83 -2.37 0.13
C THR A 166 16.66 -0.87 -0.09
N GLY A 167 16.54 -0.47 -1.37
CA GLY A 167 16.15 0.90 -1.77
C GLY A 167 14.66 1.07 -2.02
N VAL A 168 13.85 0.05 -1.75
CA VAL A 168 12.39 0.05 -1.94
C VAL A 168 11.75 1.04 -0.99
N TRP A 169 11.02 2.05 -1.52
CA TRP A 169 10.27 2.95 -0.68
C TRP A 169 9.14 2.17 0.01
N THR A 170 9.05 2.23 1.33
CA THR A 170 8.11 1.41 2.10
C THR A 170 7.19 2.28 2.94
N GLU A 171 5.88 2.07 2.79
CA GLU A 171 4.85 2.60 3.68
C GLU A 171 4.06 1.44 4.29
N ILE A 172 3.54 1.62 5.50
CA ILE A 172 2.85 0.57 6.27
C ILE A 172 1.38 0.92 6.38
N THR A 173 0.50 -0.08 6.26
CA THR A 173 -0.93 0.08 6.52
C THR A 173 -1.42 -0.88 7.57
N THR A 174 -2.12 -0.35 8.59
CA THR A 174 -2.84 -1.14 9.60
C THR A 174 -4.34 -0.83 9.49
N LEU A 175 -5.12 -1.85 9.09
CA LEU A 175 -6.58 -1.76 9.08
C LEU A 175 -7.07 -1.96 10.52
N LEU A 176 -7.58 -0.91 11.15
CA LEU A 176 -8.07 -0.98 12.52
C LEU A 176 -9.48 -1.58 12.57
N ILE A 177 -9.65 -2.62 13.38
CA ILE A 177 -10.91 -3.35 13.56
C ILE A 177 -11.33 -3.21 15.02
N PRO A 178 -12.51 -2.61 15.31
CA PRO A 178 -12.96 -2.37 16.67
C PRO A 178 -12.95 -3.62 17.56
N GLY A 179 -12.31 -3.52 18.72
CA GLY A 179 -12.20 -4.59 19.69
C GLY A 179 -11.30 -5.76 19.26
N LYS A 180 -10.49 -5.61 18.21
CA LYS A 180 -9.57 -6.67 17.72
C LYS A 180 -8.10 -6.25 17.77
N ASN A 181 -7.75 -5.11 17.20
CA ASN A 181 -6.38 -4.59 17.10
C ASN A 181 -6.32 -3.06 17.33
N ASP A 182 -7.32 -2.48 17.98
CA ASP A 182 -7.45 -1.04 18.17
C ASP A 182 -7.23 -0.58 19.62
N SER A 183 -6.69 -1.45 20.51
CA SER A 183 -6.37 -1.08 21.88
C SER A 183 -5.15 -0.15 21.93
N ASP A 184 -5.14 0.79 22.89
CA ASP A 184 -4.00 1.71 23.08
C ASP A 184 -2.69 0.97 23.26
N ALA A 185 -2.70 -0.12 24.03
CA ALA A 185 -1.51 -0.93 24.30
C ALA A 185 -0.94 -1.55 23.01
N GLU A 186 -1.77 -2.06 22.11
CA GLU A 186 -1.33 -2.64 20.85
C GLU A 186 -0.82 -1.56 19.90
N LEU A 187 -1.53 -0.44 19.77
CA LEU A 187 -1.14 0.71 18.95
C LEU A 187 0.19 1.33 19.41
N GLU A 188 0.42 1.42 20.74
CA GLU A 188 1.68 1.85 21.29
C GLU A 188 2.81 0.86 21.01
N ALA A 189 2.55 -0.45 21.14
CA ALA A 189 3.53 -1.49 20.88
C ALA A 189 3.96 -1.50 19.41
N GLU A 190 3.00 -1.41 18.48
CA GLU A 190 3.24 -1.28 17.04
C GLU A 190 4.09 -0.03 16.73
N SER A 191 3.65 1.13 17.21
CA SER A 191 4.32 2.42 16.95
C SER A 191 5.75 2.45 17.50
N LYS A 192 5.96 1.95 18.71
CA LYS A 192 7.29 1.83 19.34
C LYS A 192 8.18 0.85 18.58
N TRP A 193 7.61 -0.25 18.10
CA TRP A 193 8.37 -1.22 17.29
C TRP A 193 8.81 -0.62 15.96
N ILE A 194 7.91 0.07 15.23
CA ILE A 194 8.24 0.77 13.98
C ILE A 194 9.34 1.79 14.23
N MET A 195 9.18 2.64 15.25
CA MET A 195 10.16 3.67 15.61
C MET A 195 11.54 3.07 15.89
N LYS A 196 11.59 1.98 16.68
CA LYS A 196 12.84 1.32 17.08
C LYS A 196 13.53 0.60 15.93
N ASN A 197 12.79 -0.14 15.11
CA ASN A 197 13.34 -1.04 14.10
C ASN A 197 13.45 -0.42 12.71
N LEU A 198 12.54 0.48 12.35
CA LEU A 198 12.46 1.06 11.01
C LEU A 198 12.84 2.55 10.99
N GLY A 199 12.59 3.27 12.07
CA GLY A 199 12.88 4.69 12.21
C GLY A 199 11.65 5.58 12.04
N PRO A 200 11.81 6.92 12.27
CA PRO A 200 10.70 7.86 12.33
C PRO A 200 10.10 8.19 10.96
N ASP A 201 10.79 7.88 9.86
CA ASP A 201 10.47 8.37 8.53
C ASP A 201 9.66 7.38 7.67
N VAL A 202 9.36 6.19 8.19
CA VAL A 202 8.48 5.22 7.53
C VAL A 202 7.03 5.62 7.75
N PRO A 203 6.26 5.94 6.69
CA PRO A 203 4.87 6.34 6.84
C PRO A 203 3.99 5.20 7.32
N LEU A 204 3.12 5.50 8.29
CA LEU A 204 2.12 4.59 8.84
C LEU A 204 0.71 5.10 8.52
N HIS A 205 -0.12 4.23 7.93
CA HIS A 205 -1.50 4.51 7.59
C HIS A 205 -2.43 3.68 8.47
N PHE A 206 -3.27 4.32 9.27
CA PHE A 206 -4.38 3.68 9.94
C PHE A 206 -5.64 3.80 9.09
N SER A 207 -6.16 2.67 8.61
CA SER A 207 -7.34 2.63 7.76
C SER A 207 -8.56 2.11 8.50
N ALA A 208 -9.73 2.69 8.22
CA ALA A 208 -10.98 2.24 8.79
C ALA A 208 -11.43 0.91 8.17
N PHE A 209 -11.80 -0.04 9.01
CA PHE A 209 -12.49 -1.25 8.65
C PHE A 209 -13.98 -0.96 8.40
N HIS A 210 -14.57 -1.67 7.48
CA HIS A 210 -16.02 -1.81 7.33
C HIS A 210 -16.40 -3.31 7.33
N PRO A 211 -17.60 -3.66 7.82
CA PRO A 211 -18.08 -5.04 7.82
C PRO A 211 -18.02 -5.67 6.44
N ASP A 212 -17.37 -6.81 6.34
CA ASP A 212 -17.28 -7.54 5.08
C ASP A 212 -16.95 -9.03 5.32
N TRP A 213 -17.29 -9.87 4.34
CA TRP A 213 -17.06 -11.29 4.23
C TRP A 213 -17.44 -12.10 5.49
N LYS A 214 -16.46 -12.50 6.33
CA LYS A 214 -16.66 -13.31 7.56
C LYS A 214 -16.64 -12.47 8.83
N MET A 215 -16.67 -11.14 8.73
CA MET A 215 -16.70 -10.21 9.85
C MET A 215 -17.76 -9.13 9.62
N THR A 216 -19.00 -9.58 9.45
CA THR A 216 -20.17 -8.71 9.23
C THR A 216 -20.83 -8.26 10.55
N GLU A 217 -20.47 -8.90 11.67
CA GLU A 217 -20.97 -8.60 13.01
C GLU A 217 -20.17 -7.52 13.75
N VAL A 218 -19.01 -7.12 13.22
CA VAL A 218 -18.18 -6.05 13.80
C VAL A 218 -18.55 -4.73 13.12
N GLU A 219 -18.79 -3.69 13.92
CA GLU A 219 -19.11 -2.36 13.40
C GLU A 219 -17.94 -1.73 12.65
N ALA A 220 -18.24 -0.80 11.73
CA ALA A 220 -17.22 -0.02 11.04
C ALA A 220 -16.40 0.83 12.02
N THR A 221 -15.13 1.02 11.72
CA THR A 221 -14.23 1.80 12.58
C THR A 221 -14.62 3.27 12.60
N PRO A 222 -14.95 3.82 13.79
CA PRO A 222 -15.24 5.25 13.91
C PRO A 222 -14.00 6.11 13.58
N PRO A 223 -14.17 7.30 12.97
CA PRO A 223 -13.06 8.24 12.74
C PRO A 223 -12.25 8.59 14.00
N ALA A 224 -12.93 8.67 15.17
CA ALA A 224 -12.28 8.92 16.45
C ALA A 224 -11.22 7.86 16.82
N THR A 225 -11.43 6.60 16.45
CA THR A 225 -10.46 5.52 16.66
C THR A 225 -9.20 5.75 15.82
N LEU A 226 -9.35 6.17 14.57
CA LEU A 226 -8.21 6.48 13.69
C LEU A 226 -7.42 7.68 14.20
N ASN A 227 -8.11 8.75 14.64
CA ASN A 227 -7.47 9.95 15.19
C ASN A 227 -6.68 9.61 16.45
N ARG A 228 -7.26 8.81 17.36
CA ARG A 228 -6.60 8.33 18.57
C ARG A 228 -5.35 7.50 18.24
N ALA A 229 -5.43 6.58 17.27
CA ALA A 229 -4.30 5.77 16.82
C ALA A 229 -3.19 6.65 16.22
N ARG A 230 -3.57 7.61 15.38
CA ARG A 230 -2.65 8.60 14.80
C ARG A 230 -1.92 9.39 15.88
N ASP A 231 -2.62 9.88 16.89
CA ASP A 231 -2.02 10.64 18.00
C ASP A 231 -1.05 9.77 18.82
N ILE A 232 -1.38 8.49 19.05
CA ILE A 232 -0.47 7.54 19.72
C ILE A 232 0.82 7.37 18.93
N ALA A 233 0.72 7.16 17.62
CA ALA A 233 1.88 6.96 16.76
C ALA A 233 2.75 8.22 16.64
N LEU A 234 2.16 9.39 16.54
CA LEU A 234 2.88 10.68 16.56
C LEU A 234 3.61 10.90 17.90
N ARG A 235 2.96 10.60 19.03
CA ARG A 235 3.61 10.68 20.36
C ARG A 235 4.73 9.67 20.53
N ALA A 236 4.68 8.52 19.84
CA ALA A 236 5.78 7.55 19.81
C ALA A 236 6.99 8.04 18.99
N GLY A 237 6.87 9.14 18.23
CA GLY A 237 7.94 9.77 17.47
C GLY A 237 7.88 9.56 15.96
N LEU A 238 6.87 8.87 15.42
CA LEU A 238 6.69 8.75 13.98
C LEU A 238 6.34 10.11 13.36
N ARG A 239 6.96 10.43 12.23
CA ARG A 239 6.80 11.75 11.57
C ARG A 239 5.62 11.80 10.60
N TYR A 240 5.26 10.66 10.03
CA TYR A 240 4.28 10.57 8.95
C TYR A 240 3.23 9.52 9.32
N VAL A 241 2.09 9.97 9.84
CA VAL A 241 0.98 9.10 10.23
C VAL A 241 -0.30 9.58 9.58
N TYR A 242 -0.95 8.71 8.84
CA TYR A 242 -2.13 9.01 8.04
C TYR A 242 -3.36 8.27 8.49
N THR A 243 -4.54 8.85 8.27
CA THR A 243 -5.85 8.18 8.36
C THR A 243 -6.36 7.85 6.96
N GLY A 244 -6.98 6.68 6.80
CA GLY A 244 -7.50 6.20 5.52
C GLY A 244 -8.89 5.61 5.61
N ASN A 245 -9.58 5.50 4.48
CA ASN A 245 -10.97 5.03 4.35
C ASN A 245 -11.99 5.91 5.12
N VAL A 246 -11.63 7.15 5.42
CA VAL A 246 -12.48 8.17 6.04
C VAL A 246 -12.25 9.53 5.38
N HIS A 247 -13.24 10.40 5.44
CA HIS A 247 -13.06 11.80 5.08
C HIS A 247 -12.42 12.55 6.26
N ASP A 248 -11.11 12.68 6.22
CA ASP A 248 -10.30 13.39 7.21
C ASP A 248 -9.16 14.12 6.49
N GLU A 249 -9.38 15.39 6.17
CA GLU A 249 -8.39 16.21 5.47
C GLU A 249 -7.09 16.36 6.29
N HIS A 250 -7.22 16.52 7.61
CA HIS A 250 -6.04 16.67 8.47
C HIS A 250 -5.24 15.36 8.54
N GLY A 251 -5.89 14.25 8.84
CA GLY A 251 -5.23 12.95 8.93
C GLY A 251 -4.72 12.43 7.58
N GLY A 252 -5.34 12.82 6.44
CA GLY A 252 -4.89 12.45 5.10
C GLY A 252 -3.75 13.32 4.54
N SER A 253 -3.44 14.46 5.17
CA SER A 253 -2.45 15.42 4.70
C SER A 253 -1.05 15.13 5.21
N THR A 254 -0.03 15.54 4.42
CA THR A 254 1.38 15.44 4.81
C THR A 254 1.84 16.77 5.40
N PHE A 255 2.44 16.69 6.58
CA PHE A 255 3.00 17.85 7.28
C PHE A 255 4.53 17.82 7.25
N CYS A 256 5.14 18.98 7.13
CA CYS A 256 6.59 19.10 7.25
C CYS A 256 7.02 18.79 8.70
N PRO A 257 7.95 17.84 8.92
CA PRO A 257 8.36 17.47 10.28
C PRO A 257 9.19 18.56 10.98
N SER A 258 9.65 19.57 10.23
CA SER A 258 10.47 20.66 10.74
C SER A 258 9.66 21.90 11.12
N CYS A 259 8.71 22.34 10.28
CA CYS A 259 7.96 23.57 10.51
C CYS A 259 6.45 23.36 10.69
N ALA A 260 5.98 22.11 10.66
CA ALA A 260 4.57 21.71 10.79
C ALA A 260 3.62 22.25 9.69
N GLU A 261 4.15 22.89 8.61
CA GLU A 261 3.34 23.32 7.47
C GLU A 261 2.68 22.12 6.78
N ALA A 262 1.42 22.25 6.39
CA ALA A 262 0.72 21.27 5.58
C ALA A 262 1.22 21.33 4.13
N VAL A 263 2.19 20.49 3.78
CA VAL A 263 2.90 20.55 2.49
C VAL A 263 2.19 19.81 1.37
N ILE A 264 1.42 18.76 1.68
CA ILE A 264 0.51 18.12 0.71
C ILE A 264 -0.85 17.99 1.39
N VAL A 265 -1.81 18.80 0.97
CA VAL A 265 -3.18 18.77 1.50
C VAL A 265 -4.02 17.83 0.66
N ARG A 266 -4.63 16.84 1.31
CA ARG A 266 -5.48 15.83 0.67
C ARG A 266 -6.88 15.84 1.23
N ASP A 267 -7.85 15.65 0.34
CA ASP A 267 -9.21 15.28 0.69
C ASP A 267 -9.48 13.94 0.01
N TRP A 268 -9.54 12.87 0.79
CA TRP A 268 -9.52 11.51 0.27
C TRP A 268 -8.25 11.28 -0.60
N TYR A 269 -8.40 10.96 -1.88
CA TYR A 269 -7.28 10.78 -2.84
C TYR A 269 -7.02 12.03 -3.69
N ARG A 270 -7.71 13.15 -3.43
CA ARG A 270 -7.55 14.39 -4.18
C ARG A 270 -6.53 15.31 -3.51
N ILE A 271 -5.45 15.63 -4.19
CA ILE A 271 -4.52 16.66 -3.75
C ILE A 271 -5.13 18.04 -4.02
N LYS A 272 -5.33 18.82 -2.96
CA LYS A 272 -5.83 20.20 -2.98
C LYS A 272 -4.71 21.22 -3.01
N ALA A 273 -3.59 20.95 -2.34
CA ALA A 273 -2.40 21.79 -2.36
C ALA A 273 -1.13 20.95 -2.30
N TYR A 274 -0.09 21.44 -2.96
CA TYR A 274 1.23 20.82 -3.00
C TYR A 274 2.30 21.90 -2.84
N ARG A 275 3.11 21.81 -1.80
CA ARG A 275 4.10 22.82 -1.37
C ARG A 275 5.47 22.19 -1.15
N LEU A 276 5.85 21.27 -2.02
CA LEU A 276 7.20 20.70 -2.09
C LEU A 276 7.80 21.03 -3.45
N ASP A 277 9.12 21.13 -3.50
CA ASP A 277 9.82 21.12 -4.79
C ASP A 277 9.89 19.71 -5.41
N GLU A 278 10.55 19.60 -6.55
CA GLU A 278 10.66 18.31 -7.25
C GLU A 278 11.55 17.28 -6.55
N GLN A 279 12.38 17.71 -5.60
CA GLN A 279 13.19 16.85 -4.74
C GLN A 279 12.49 16.49 -3.43
N GLY A 280 11.37 17.15 -3.11
CA GLY A 280 10.61 16.94 -1.88
C GLY A 280 11.03 17.84 -0.71
N ALA A 281 11.67 18.98 -1.00
CA ALA A 281 11.95 19.98 0.03
C ALA A 281 10.74 20.87 0.28
N CYS A 282 10.49 21.19 1.55
CA CYS A 282 9.41 22.06 1.98
C CYS A 282 9.59 23.49 1.45
N ALA A 283 8.59 24.02 0.75
CA ALA A 283 8.64 25.36 0.20
C ALA A 283 8.74 26.46 1.27
N SER A 284 8.31 26.19 2.51
CA SER A 284 8.31 27.16 3.61
C SER A 284 9.64 27.24 4.37
N CYS A 285 10.30 26.09 4.60
CA CYS A 285 11.51 26.04 5.44
C CYS A 285 12.71 25.33 4.81
N GLY A 286 12.57 24.76 3.60
CA GLY A 286 13.62 24.05 2.89
C GLY A 286 13.94 22.65 3.44
N ALA A 287 13.28 22.17 4.49
CA ALA A 287 13.54 20.85 5.06
C ALA A 287 13.17 19.75 4.07
N GLN A 288 14.07 18.78 3.91
CA GLN A 288 13.87 17.61 3.04
C GLN A 288 12.92 16.62 3.71
N LEU A 289 11.84 16.26 3.03
CA LEU A 289 10.93 15.22 3.47
C LEU A 289 11.41 13.85 2.94
N ALA A 290 11.21 12.82 3.75
CA ALA A 290 11.39 11.45 3.30
C ALA A 290 10.32 11.09 2.25
N GLY A 291 10.71 10.38 1.18
CA GLY A 291 9.80 10.04 0.09
C GLY A 291 10.48 9.86 -1.25
N ARG A 292 9.66 9.68 -2.26
CA ARG A 292 10.06 9.74 -3.67
C ARG A 292 9.22 10.79 -4.36
N TYR A 293 9.84 11.86 -4.81
CA TYR A 293 9.16 13.03 -5.37
C TYR A 293 9.59 13.26 -6.82
N GLN A 294 8.86 14.10 -7.51
CA GLN A 294 9.18 14.59 -8.85
C GLN A 294 8.49 15.95 -9.04
N LYS A 295 8.80 16.63 -10.11
CA LYS A 295 8.08 17.87 -10.47
C LYS A 295 6.57 17.60 -10.44
N PHE A 296 5.86 18.33 -9.55
CA PHE A 296 4.42 18.18 -9.42
C PHE A 296 3.72 18.79 -10.63
N GLY A 297 2.86 18.01 -11.25
CA GLY A 297 2.05 18.42 -12.39
C GLY A 297 0.57 18.47 -12.04
N LYS A 298 -0.27 18.27 -13.03
CA LYS A 298 -1.71 18.11 -12.79
C LYS A 298 -1.96 16.77 -12.09
N PRO A 299 -2.57 16.76 -10.88
CA PRO A 299 -2.86 15.50 -10.20
C PRO A 299 -3.89 14.67 -10.97
N PHE A 300 -3.77 13.36 -10.90
CA PHE A 300 -4.70 12.42 -11.53
C PHE A 300 -6.14 12.58 -10.99
N GLY A 301 -6.27 12.86 -9.71
CA GLY A 301 -7.55 13.00 -9.02
C GLY A 301 -7.93 11.77 -8.21
N ALA A 302 -9.22 11.64 -7.84
CA ALA A 302 -9.67 10.62 -6.89
C ALA A 302 -10.43 9.42 -7.53
N ARG A 303 -10.59 9.39 -8.85
CA ARG A 303 -11.44 8.39 -9.50
C ARG A 303 -10.66 7.12 -9.82
N ARG A 304 -11.30 5.96 -9.62
CA ARG A 304 -10.92 4.68 -10.21
C ARG A 304 -11.50 4.59 -11.62
N ILE A 305 -10.67 4.26 -12.60
CA ILE A 305 -11.06 4.13 -14.01
C ILE A 305 -10.78 2.68 -14.45
N PRO A 306 -11.81 1.84 -14.60
CA PRO A 306 -11.63 0.51 -15.21
C PRO A 306 -11.11 0.63 -16.64
N VAL A 307 -10.16 -0.21 -17.01
CA VAL A 307 -9.57 -0.23 -18.35
C VAL A 307 -9.47 -1.67 -18.86
N ARG A 308 -9.56 -1.84 -20.17
CA ARG A 308 -9.26 -3.11 -20.84
C ARG A 308 -7.94 -2.98 -21.57
N ILE A 309 -7.08 -3.97 -21.38
CA ILE A 309 -5.84 -4.12 -22.14
C ILE A 309 -6.14 -5.05 -23.30
N ALA A 310 -6.28 -4.46 -24.50
CA ALA A 310 -6.47 -5.23 -25.73
C ALA A 310 -5.11 -5.57 -26.34
N ALA A 311 -5.04 -6.75 -27.00
CA ALA A 311 -3.89 -7.19 -27.76
C ALA A 311 -3.61 -6.28 -28.96
#